data_26e44e7badcc6decabf91985928c4f7b
#
_entry.id   26e44e7badcc6decabf91985928c4f7b
#
_cell.length_a   1.000
_cell.length_b   1.000
_cell.length_c   1.000
_cell.angle_alpha   90.00
_cell.angle_beta   90.00
_cell.angle_gamma   90.00
#
_symmetry.space_group_name_H-M   'P 1'
#
loop_
_entity.id
_entity.type
_entity.pdbx_description
1 polymer ?
#
loop_
_entity_poly.entity_id
_entity_poly.type
_entity_poly.pdbx_seq_one_letter_code
_entity_poly.pdbx_strand_id
1 'polypeptide(L)'
;MNCELSVGPVWLALLQARLILLRRHGDLFFASARGQWSCHDVATVPWEQVDQVLLVRDPRAPNASLPRLARGEAFTICTFRNGSPLQVEHPEGRPVDSLMLGSARVYLPVILGGIVAASRGEVFCVAHVTQSLDGRIACSNGQSQWIGNQADLQHSHRMRALVDAVVVGAGTVLADNPQLTVRLVEGALPRRVVLSGGGRVLKDPRALHVLQAPGCDLFVRHGEQLGVVAPQVKVTAVAAGEDGLLLPQSVQTTLAQAGRHSIFLEGGAFVLSSFLQAGVIDLLQVHIANLLLGSGLPSFSLPAVDHVDAGRRFEMEHSSLDGQLLLSCWPRDRDFCG
;
A
#
# COMPACT_ATOMS: atom_id res chain seq x y z
N MET A 1 2.65 14.90 18.38
CA MET A 1 1.60 14.06 19.01
C MET A 1 1.71 12.70 18.36
N ASN A 2 2.16 11.69 19.11
CA ASN A 2 2.25 10.31 18.62
C ASN A 2 0.83 9.77 18.49
N CYS A 3 0.31 9.64 17.28
CA CYS A 3 -0.98 9.01 17.04
C CYS A 3 -0.76 7.50 16.98
N GLU A 4 -1.10 6.78 18.03
CA GLU A 4 -1.15 5.32 18.00
C GLU A 4 -2.26 4.86 17.07
N LEU A 5 -1.90 4.07 16.06
CA LEU A 5 -2.85 3.53 15.08
C LEU A 5 -3.61 2.31 15.64
N SER A 6 -4.53 2.51 16.56
CA SER A 6 -5.53 1.51 16.92
C SER A 6 -6.73 1.58 15.97
N VAL A 7 -6.59 1.05 14.77
CA VAL A 7 -7.49 1.27 13.62
C VAL A 7 -8.82 0.51 13.70
N GLY A 8 -9.02 -0.37 14.70
CA GLY A 8 -10.20 -1.23 14.81
C GLY A 8 -11.55 -0.53 14.57
N PRO A 9 -11.85 0.57 15.30
CA PRO A 9 -13.14 1.26 15.18
C PRO A 9 -13.40 1.95 13.84
N VAL A 10 -12.34 2.32 13.10
CA VAL A 10 -12.43 3.02 11.80
C VAL A 10 -12.28 2.10 10.60
N TRP A 11 -11.80 0.88 10.82
CA TRP A 11 -11.43 -0.02 9.72
C TRP A 11 -12.60 -0.36 8.79
N LEU A 12 -13.76 -0.67 9.34
CA LEU A 12 -14.95 -0.97 8.55
C LEU A 12 -15.40 0.21 7.70
N ALA A 13 -15.31 1.43 8.24
CA ALA A 13 -15.63 2.63 7.49
C ALA A 13 -14.66 2.85 6.30
N LEU A 14 -13.37 2.56 6.47
CA LEU A 14 -12.39 2.62 5.39
C LEU A 14 -12.65 1.57 4.30
N LEU A 15 -13.04 0.35 4.67
CA LEU A 15 -13.46 -0.67 3.70
C LEU A 15 -14.72 -0.25 2.93
N GLN A 16 -15.70 0.34 3.61
CA GLN A 16 -16.91 0.88 2.98
C GLN A 16 -16.57 1.99 1.99
N ALA A 17 -15.65 2.90 2.36
CA ALA A 17 -15.17 3.96 1.48
C ALA A 17 -14.64 3.42 0.14
N ARG A 18 -13.79 2.41 0.19
CA ARG A 18 -13.28 1.75 -1.01
C ARG A 18 -14.39 1.21 -1.90
N LEU A 19 -15.37 0.53 -1.30
CA LEU A 19 -16.49 -0.05 -2.06
C LEU A 19 -17.41 1.00 -2.68
N ILE A 20 -17.67 2.11 -1.99
CA ILE A 20 -18.47 3.22 -2.50
C ILE A 20 -17.77 3.88 -3.68
N LEU A 21 -16.50 4.24 -3.52
CA LEU A 21 -15.71 4.93 -4.55
C LEU A 21 -15.47 4.08 -5.80
N LEU A 22 -15.39 2.76 -5.68
CA LEU A 22 -15.32 1.85 -6.84
C LEU A 22 -16.60 1.85 -7.67
N ARG A 23 -17.75 2.20 -7.08
CA ARG A 23 -19.05 2.15 -7.73
C ARG A 23 -19.58 3.51 -8.18
N ARG A 24 -19.12 4.60 -7.58
CA ARG A 24 -19.65 5.95 -7.75
C ARG A 24 -18.54 6.99 -7.78
N HIS A 25 -18.85 8.14 -8.34
CA HIS A 25 -18.07 9.37 -8.22
C HIS A 25 -18.75 10.27 -7.18
N GLY A 26 -17.98 10.96 -6.37
CA GLY A 26 -18.47 11.95 -5.41
C GLY A 26 -17.77 11.90 -4.07
N ASP A 27 -17.90 12.98 -3.32
CA ASP A 27 -17.30 13.11 -2.00
C ASP A 27 -17.84 12.06 -1.03
N LEU A 28 -16.99 11.62 -0.11
CA LEU A 28 -17.34 10.68 0.96
C LEU A 28 -17.43 11.40 2.30
N PHE A 29 -18.37 10.98 3.11
CA PHE A 29 -18.57 11.45 4.46
C PHE A 29 -18.33 10.30 5.44
N PHE A 30 -17.26 10.40 6.21
CA PHE A 30 -17.10 9.55 7.38
C PHE A 30 -17.78 10.26 8.55
N ALA A 31 -18.81 9.66 9.08
CA ALA A 31 -19.60 10.19 10.16
C ALA A 31 -19.43 9.34 11.42
N SER A 32 -19.25 9.99 12.57
CA SER A 32 -19.21 9.34 13.88
C SER A 32 -20.48 9.65 14.66
N ALA A 33 -21.07 8.62 15.22
CA ALA A 33 -22.10 8.72 16.25
C ALA A 33 -21.62 7.93 17.47
N ARG A 34 -21.38 8.62 18.59
CA ARG A 34 -20.88 8.02 19.86
C ARG A 34 -19.60 7.20 19.69
N GLY A 35 -18.65 7.70 18.86
CA GLY A 35 -17.37 7.04 18.58
C GLY A 35 -17.42 5.88 17.60
N GLN A 36 -18.58 5.59 17.01
CA GLN A 36 -18.71 4.58 15.93
C GLN A 36 -18.67 5.28 14.57
N TRP A 37 -17.65 4.97 13.80
CA TRP A 37 -17.45 5.54 12.46
C TRP A 37 -18.11 4.70 11.37
N SER A 38 -18.75 5.38 10.43
CA SER A 38 -19.33 4.79 9.21
C SER A 38 -19.05 5.68 8.01
N CYS A 39 -19.02 5.10 6.81
CA CYS A 39 -18.79 5.85 5.57
C CYS A 39 -20.08 5.94 4.76
N HIS A 40 -20.38 7.14 4.26
CA HIS A 40 -21.62 7.48 3.58
C HIS A 40 -21.35 8.29 2.30
N ASP A 41 -22.30 8.28 1.37
CA ASP A 41 -22.47 9.39 0.43
C ASP A 41 -23.30 10.51 1.09
N VAL A 42 -23.30 11.71 0.50
CA VAL A 42 -24.00 12.87 1.07
C VAL A 42 -25.48 12.63 1.36
N ALA A 43 -26.14 11.78 0.58
CA ALA A 43 -27.58 11.51 0.69
C ALA A 43 -27.92 10.58 1.84
N THR A 44 -26.96 9.80 2.34
CA THR A 44 -27.19 8.75 3.34
C THR A 44 -26.61 9.07 4.73
N VAL A 45 -25.97 10.25 4.90
CA VAL A 45 -25.44 10.66 6.21
C VAL A 45 -26.58 10.91 7.19
N PRO A 46 -26.59 10.29 8.39
CA PRO A 46 -27.61 10.50 9.41
C PRO A 46 -27.31 11.77 10.23
N TRP A 47 -27.41 12.96 9.61
CA TRP A 47 -26.98 14.26 10.13
C TRP A 47 -27.48 14.59 11.55
N GLU A 48 -28.66 14.09 11.94
CA GLU A 48 -29.24 14.36 13.26
C GLU A 48 -28.54 13.64 14.41
N GLN A 49 -27.70 12.63 14.12
CA GLN A 49 -27.07 11.74 15.10
C GLN A 49 -25.55 11.86 15.12
N VAL A 50 -25.00 12.71 14.26
CA VAL A 50 -23.56 12.80 14.02
C VAL A 50 -22.92 13.79 14.98
N ASP A 51 -21.80 13.43 15.59
CA ASP A 51 -20.99 14.28 16.45
C ASP A 51 -19.66 14.72 15.80
N GLN A 52 -19.17 13.94 14.83
CA GLN A 52 -17.96 14.25 14.08
C GLN A 52 -18.11 13.86 12.60
N VAL A 53 -17.57 14.68 11.70
CA VAL A 53 -17.57 14.41 10.25
C VAL A 53 -16.18 14.63 9.68
N LEU A 54 -15.69 13.63 8.94
CA LEU A 54 -14.54 13.75 8.05
C LEU A 54 -15.05 13.67 6.60
N LEU A 55 -14.96 14.79 5.89
CA LEU A 55 -15.24 14.85 4.45
C LEU A 55 -13.99 14.50 3.67
N VAL A 56 -14.10 13.52 2.78
CA VAL A 56 -13.04 13.18 1.81
C VAL A 56 -13.48 13.60 0.43
N ARG A 57 -12.76 14.53 -0.18
CA ARG A 57 -12.99 15.00 -1.54
C ARG A 57 -12.65 13.91 -2.55
N ASP A 58 -13.59 13.62 -3.44
CA ASP A 58 -13.30 12.76 -4.60
C ASP A 58 -12.36 13.50 -5.56
N PRO A 59 -11.12 13.01 -5.77
CA PRO A 59 -10.17 13.68 -6.65
C PRO A 59 -10.62 13.72 -8.14
N ARG A 60 -11.63 12.93 -8.50
CA ARG A 60 -12.25 12.91 -9.84
C ARG A 60 -13.36 13.94 -9.99
N ALA A 61 -13.86 14.52 -8.87
CA ALA A 61 -14.96 15.50 -8.84
C ALA A 61 -14.66 16.63 -7.83
N PRO A 62 -13.61 17.45 -8.03
CA PRO A 62 -13.05 18.34 -7.00
C PRO A 62 -13.93 19.53 -6.61
N ASN A 63 -15.06 19.80 -7.27
CA ASN A 63 -15.87 21.01 -7.11
C ASN A 63 -17.26 20.77 -6.50
N ALA A 64 -17.48 19.65 -5.82
CA ALA A 64 -18.75 19.41 -5.14
C ALA A 64 -18.97 20.46 -4.02
N SER A 65 -20.20 20.98 -3.94
CA SER A 65 -20.58 21.95 -2.90
C SER A 65 -20.51 21.32 -1.52
N LEU A 66 -19.99 22.06 -0.54
CA LEU A 66 -20.01 21.62 0.85
C LEU A 66 -21.46 21.58 1.38
N PRO A 67 -21.85 20.51 2.09
CA PRO A 67 -23.12 20.49 2.79
C PRO A 67 -23.13 21.58 3.88
N ARG A 68 -24.31 22.14 4.20
CA ARG A 68 -24.48 22.98 5.38
C ARG A 68 -24.45 22.07 6.61
N LEU A 69 -23.38 22.18 7.39
CA LEU A 69 -23.24 21.48 8.67
C LEU A 69 -24.00 22.20 9.77
N ALA A 70 -24.54 21.46 10.72
CA ALA A 70 -25.08 22.02 11.93
C ALA A 70 -23.95 22.65 12.78
N ARG A 71 -24.28 23.67 13.61
CA ARG A 71 -23.27 24.36 14.40
C ARG A 71 -22.80 23.50 15.57
N GLY A 72 -21.48 23.33 15.69
CA GLY A 72 -20.83 22.70 16.85
C GLY A 72 -20.25 21.33 16.67
N GLU A 73 -20.39 20.73 15.48
CA GLU A 73 -19.78 19.45 15.13
C GLU A 73 -18.28 19.59 14.83
N ALA A 74 -17.49 18.56 15.15
CA ALA A 74 -16.11 18.49 14.69
C ALA A 74 -16.10 18.17 13.21
N PHE A 75 -15.48 19.02 12.39
CA PHE A 75 -15.47 18.88 10.94
C PHE A 75 -14.06 18.98 10.39
N THR A 76 -13.70 18.03 9.54
CA THR A 76 -12.41 17.98 8.87
C THR A 76 -12.59 17.67 7.40
N ILE A 77 -11.88 18.38 6.53
CA ILE A 77 -11.83 18.12 5.09
C ILE A 77 -10.49 17.49 4.74
N CYS A 78 -10.54 16.40 3.99
CA CYS A 78 -9.36 15.74 3.43
C CYS A 78 -9.38 15.83 1.92
N THR A 79 -8.29 16.33 1.34
CA THR A 79 -8.08 16.40 -0.10
C THR A 79 -6.85 15.59 -0.47
N PHE A 80 -6.99 14.71 -1.45
CA PHE A 80 -5.90 13.90 -1.99
C PHE A 80 -5.42 14.45 -3.33
N ARG A 81 -4.11 14.64 -3.42
CA ARG A 81 -3.41 14.88 -4.69
C ARG A 81 -2.43 13.74 -4.91
N ASN A 82 -2.50 13.12 -6.10
CA ASN A 82 -1.62 12.00 -6.42
C ASN A 82 -0.15 12.41 -6.25
N GLY A 83 0.64 11.59 -5.54
CA GLY A 83 2.05 11.84 -5.28
C GLY A 83 2.35 12.74 -4.07
N SER A 84 1.36 13.07 -3.22
CA SER A 84 1.58 13.87 -2.01
C SER A 84 0.77 13.35 -0.82
N PRO A 85 1.15 13.75 0.42
CA PRO A 85 0.36 13.51 1.61
C PRO A 85 -1.07 14.03 1.51
N LEU A 86 -1.96 13.44 2.30
CA LEU A 86 -3.34 13.88 2.42
C LEU A 86 -3.38 15.30 3.02
N GLN A 87 -3.90 16.26 2.25
CA GLN A 87 -4.12 17.62 2.76
C GLN A 87 -5.33 17.64 3.67
N VAL A 88 -5.19 18.27 4.84
CA VAL A 88 -6.21 18.26 5.89
C VAL A 88 -6.51 19.70 6.32
N GLU A 89 -7.78 20.07 6.31
CA GLU A 89 -8.29 21.36 6.73
C GLU A 89 -9.37 21.21 7.81
N HIS A 90 -9.41 22.13 8.76
CA HIS A 90 -10.38 22.18 9.84
C HIS A 90 -11.17 23.50 9.80
N PRO A 91 -12.15 23.66 8.90
CA PRO A 91 -12.83 24.93 8.66
C PRO A 91 -13.53 25.51 9.90
N GLU A 92 -14.05 24.65 10.77
CA GLU A 92 -14.74 25.02 12.01
C GLU A 92 -13.81 25.04 13.25
N GLY A 93 -12.48 24.88 13.06
CA GLY A 93 -11.49 24.93 14.13
C GLY A 93 -11.46 23.72 15.07
N ARG A 94 -12.33 22.73 14.91
CA ARG A 94 -12.37 21.48 15.68
C ARG A 94 -12.01 20.31 14.77
N PRO A 95 -10.84 19.68 14.94
CA PRO A 95 -10.49 18.46 14.20
C PRO A 95 -11.34 17.29 14.70
N VAL A 96 -11.60 16.32 13.82
CA VAL A 96 -12.09 14.99 14.22
C VAL A 96 -11.06 14.30 15.12
N ASP A 97 -11.47 13.22 15.79
CA ASP A 97 -10.57 12.51 16.70
C ASP A 97 -9.26 12.07 16.00
N SER A 98 -8.20 12.00 16.80
CA SER A 98 -6.84 11.72 16.31
C SER A 98 -6.71 10.33 15.70
N LEU A 99 -7.52 9.37 16.15
CA LEU A 99 -7.51 8.00 15.64
C LEU A 99 -8.03 7.94 14.20
N MET A 100 -9.19 8.60 13.93
CA MET A 100 -9.74 8.68 12.58
C MET A 100 -8.78 9.42 11.66
N LEU A 101 -8.25 10.57 12.08
CA LEU A 101 -7.34 11.37 11.27
C LEU A 101 -6.03 10.63 10.98
N GLY A 102 -5.45 9.96 11.98
CA GLY A 102 -4.25 9.15 11.79
C GLY A 102 -4.48 7.99 10.83
N SER A 103 -5.61 7.29 10.97
CA SER A 103 -5.99 6.22 10.05
C SER A 103 -6.24 6.73 8.64
N ALA A 104 -6.91 7.89 8.50
CA ALA A 104 -7.15 8.54 7.21
C ALA A 104 -5.83 8.86 6.49
N ARG A 105 -4.85 9.44 7.18
CA ARG A 105 -3.53 9.77 6.60
C ARG A 105 -2.79 8.56 6.05
N VAL A 106 -2.91 7.40 6.70
CA VAL A 106 -2.21 6.17 6.28
C VAL A 106 -2.95 5.42 5.16
N TYR A 107 -4.28 5.30 5.23
CA TYR A 107 -5.03 4.37 4.38
C TYR A 107 -5.83 5.04 3.26
N LEU A 108 -6.32 6.27 3.42
CA LEU A 108 -7.06 6.95 2.35
C LEU A 108 -6.22 7.21 1.09
N PRO A 109 -4.94 7.59 1.18
CA PRO A 109 -4.12 7.74 -0.02
C PRO A 109 -4.05 6.46 -0.87
N VAL A 110 -4.06 5.28 -0.25
CA VAL A 110 -4.05 3.98 -0.95
C VAL A 110 -5.36 3.77 -1.70
N ILE A 111 -6.49 4.05 -1.04
CA ILE A 111 -7.83 3.92 -1.63
C ILE A 111 -7.99 4.90 -2.79
N LEU A 112 -7.72 6.19 -2.54
CA LEU A 112 -7.92 7.27 -3.50
C LEU A 112 -6.95 7.17 -4.68
N GLY A 113 -5.68 6.83 -4.40
CA GLY A 113 -4.66 6.62 -5.43
C GLY A 113 -5.03 5.50 -6.39
N GLY A 114 -5.49 4.36 -5.88
CA GLY A 114 -5.97 3.26 -6.71
C GLY A 114 -7.17 3.63 -7.60
N ILE A 115 -8.09 4.45 -7.08
CA ILE A 115 -9.26 4.91 -7.83
C ILE A 115 -8.89 5.91 -8.91
N VAL A 116 -7.97 6.83 -8.63
CA VAL A 116 -7.43 7.76 -9.64
C VAL A 116 -6.69 6.98 -10.73
N ALA A 117 -5.83 6.04 -10.35
CA ALA A 117 -5.12 5.19 -11.28
C ALA A 117 -6.08 4.39 -12.17
N ALA A 118 -7.14 3.81 -11.60
CA ALA A 118 -8.18 3.10 -12.37
C ALA A 118 -8.84 4.00 -13.42
N SER A 119 -9.13 5.26 -13.08
CA SER A 119 -9.74 6.21 -14.02
C SER A 119 -8.83 6.59 -15.19
N ARG A 120 -7.51 6.38 -15.04
CA ARG A 120 -6.48 6.67 -16.05
C ARG A 120 -5.96 5.44 -16.77
N GLY A 121 -6.38 4.23 -16.37
CA GLY A 121 -5.79 2.99 -16.87
C GLY A 121 -4.36 2.73 -16.38
N GLU A 122 -3.98 3.36 -15.26
CA GLU A 122 -2.66 3.28 -14.61
C GLU A 122 -2.69 2.36 -13.39
N VAL A 123 -1.56 2.26 -12.67
CA VAL A 123 -1.42 1.53 -11.41
C VAL A 123 -0.88 2.46 -10.34
N PHE A 124 -1.55 2.50 -9.20
CA PHE A 124 -1.02 3.10 -7.98
C PHE A 124 -0.25 2.04 -7.18
N CYS A 125 1.05 2.25 -7.04
CA CYS A 125 1.97 1.33 -6.38
C CYS A 125 2.33 1.81 -4.99
N VAL A 126 1.89 1.08 -3.98
CA VAL A 126 2.37 1.25 -2.60
C VAL A 126 3.40 0.16 -2.31
N ALA A 127 4.59 0.56 -1.90
CA ALA A 127 5.63 -0.35 -1.44
C ALA A 127 5.74 -0.30 0.08
N HIS A 128 6.00 -1.45 0.71
CA HIS A 128 6.20 -1.52 2.15
C HIS A 128 7.44 -2.36 2.47
N VAL A 129 8.18 -1.88 3.45
CA VAL A 129 9.34 -2.59 4.01
C VAL A 129 9.39 -2.39 5.52
N THR A 130 9.62 -3.48 6.25
CA THR A 130 9.92 -3.45 7.68
C THR A 130 11.42 -3.62 7.87
N GLN A 131 12.04 -2.68 8.56
CA GLN A 131 13.49 -2.67 8.81
C GLN A 131 13.83 -2.35 10.26
N SER A 132 15.05 -2.72 10.65
CA SER A 132 15.67 -2.25 11.88
C SER A 132 16.06 -0.76 11.83
N LEU A 133 16.43 -0.14 12.95
CA LEU A 133 16.93 1.23 13.02
C LEU A 133 18.12 1.49 12.11
N ASP A 134 18.97 0.47 11.89
CA ASP A 134 20.14 0.52 11.02
C ASP A 134 19.85 0.01 9.58
N GLY A 135 18.56 -0.03 9.18
CA GLY A 135 18.14 -0.27 7.81
C GLY A 135 18.29 -1.73 7.34
N ARG A 136 18.07 -2.73 8.20
CA ARG A 136 18.18 -4.15 7.85
C ARG A 136 16.83 -4.83 7.84
N ILE A 137 16.60 -5.68 6.84
CA ILE A 137 15.39 -6.50 6.69
C ILE A 137 15.59 -7.95 7.11
N ALA A 138 16.82 -8.36 7.39
CA ALA A 138 17.17 -9.69 7.88
C ALA A 138 18.56 -9.67 8.51
N CYS A 139 18.84 -10.64 9.37
CA CYS A 139 20.18 -10.95 9.83
C CYS A 139 21.06 -11.47 8.67
N SER A 140 22.37 -11.55 8.88
CA SER A 140 23.33 -12.07 7.89
C SER A 140 23.06 -13.51 7.45
N ASN A 141 22.42 -14.31 8.29
CA ASN A 141 21.98 -15.68 7.99
C ASN A 141 20.61 -15.75 7.28
N GLY A 142 19.99 -14.61 6.97
CA GLY A 142 18.69 -14.52 6.31
C GLY A 142 17.48 -14.56 7.26
N GLN A 143 17.66 -14.68 8.57
CA GLN A 143 16.53 -14.63 9.50
C GLN A 143 15.91 -13.23 9.50
N SER A 144 14.63 -13.14 9.13
CA SER A 144 13.86 -11.90 8.99
C SER A 144 12.66 -11.83 9.93
N GLN A 145 12.24 -12.96 10.52
CA GLN A 145 11.04 -13.04 11.35
C GLN A 145 11.16 -12.18 12.61
N TRP A 146 10.04 -11.48 12.92
CA TRP A 146 9.85 -10.71 14.14
C TRP A 146 10.67 -9.39 14.22
N ILE A 147 11.11 -8.83 13.08
CA ILE A 147 11.65 -7.47 13.04
C ILE A 147 10.54 -6.48 13.37
N GLY A 148 9.40 -6.55 12.70
CA GLY A 148 8.18 -5.80 13.02
C GLY A 148 7.39 -6.41 14.17
N ASN A 149 6.49 -5.63 14.74
CA ASN A 149 5.57 -6.04 15.80
C ASN A 149 4.23 -6.55 15.24
N GLN A 150 3.27 -6.90 16.13
CA GLN A 150 1.95 -7.36 15.76
C GLN A 150 1.13 -6.28 15.02
N ALA A 151 1.33 -5.00 15.35
CA ALA A 151 0.65 -3.89 14.68
C ALA A 151 1.12 -3.72 13.23
N ASP A 152 2.41 -3.93 12.95
CA ASP A 152 2.97 -3.97 11.58
C ASP A 152 2.37 -5.13 10.77
N LEU A 153 2.28 -6.30 11.39
CA LEU A 153 1.66 -7.44 10.73
C LEU A 153 0.18 -7.18 10.39
N GLN A 154 -0.58 -6.57 11.32
CA GLN A 154 -1.96 -6.14 11.04
C GLN A 154 -2.02 -5.06 9.96
N HIS A 155 -1.07 -4.10 9.96
CA HIS A 155 -0.96 -3.08 8.92
C HIS A 155 -0.79 -3.72 7.54
N SER A 156 0.12 -4.66 7.38
CA SER A 156 0.29 -5.41 6.12
C SER A 156 -1.00 -6.10 5.68
N HIS A 157 -1.76 -6.70 6.61
CA HIS A 157 -3.06 -7.29 6.28
C HIS A 157 -4.12 -6.26 5.87
N ARG A 158 -4.12 -5.06 6.47
CA ARG A 158 -4.97 -3.95 6.05
C ARG A 158 -4.62 -3.47 4.66
N MET A 159 -3.33 -3.30 4.38
CA MET A 159 -2.86 -2.92 3.05
C MET A 159 -3.30 -3.91 1.98
N ARG A 160 -3.13 -5.22 2.23
CA ARG A 160 -3.61 -6.27 1.31
C ARG A 160 -5.11 -6.18 1.05
N ALA A 161 -5.92 -5.86 2.08
CA ALA A 161 -7.38 -5.72 1.93
C ALA A 161 -7.81 -4.49 1.12
N LEU A 162 -6.94 -3.48 0.98
CA LEU A 162 -7.23 -2.22 0.29
C LEU A 162 -6.77 -2.18 -1.16
N VAL A 163 -6.02 -3.18 -1.64
CA VAL A 163 -5.46 -3.18 -2.99
C VAL A 163 -6.06 -4.29 -3.86
N ASP A 164 -5.88 -4.17 -5.17
CA ASP A 164 -6.32 -5.18 -6.14
C ASP A 164 -5.34 -6.36 -6.22
N ALA A 165 -4.05 -6.09 -6.02
CA ALA A 165 -3.03 -7.12 -6.03
C ALA A 165 -1.92 -6.87 -5.01
N VAL A 166 -1.39 -7.95 -4.42
CA VAL A 166 -0.14 -7.96 -3.68
C VAL A 166 0.95 -8.56 -4.55
N VAL A 167 2.09 -7.88 -4.64
CA VAL A 167 3.21 -8.24 -5.52
C VAL A 167 4.43 -8.59 -4.67
N VAL A 168 5.05 -9.72 -4.96
CA VAL A 168 6.24 -10.20 -4.23
C VAL A 168 7.26 -10.80 -5.17
N GLY A 169 8.54 -10.67 -4.84
CA GLY A 169 9.62 -11.31 -5.57
C GLY A 169 9.81 -12.79 -5.21
N ALA A 170 10.30 -13.58 -6.13
CA ALA A 170 10.64 -14.99 -5.92
C ALA A 170 11.60 -15.21 -4.73
N GLY A 171 12.50 -14.25 -4.45
CA GLY A 171 13.40 -14.33 -3.30
C GLY A 171 12.65 -14.42 -1.97
N THR A 172 11.70 -13.53 -1.75
CA THR A 172 10.86 -13.52 -0.55
C THR A 172 9.98 -14.78 -0.46
N VAL A 173 9.41 -15.23 -1.60
CA VAL A 173 8.61 -16.47 -1.61
C VAL A 173 9.45 -17.68 -1.18
N LEU A 174 10.67 -17.78 -1.67
CA LEU A 174 11.58 -18.89 -1.34
C LEU A 174 12.13 -18.81 0.09
N ALA A 175 12.35 -17.62 0.62
CA ALA A 175 12.84 -17.43 1.99
C ALA A 175 11.75 -17.67 3.02
N ASP A 176 10.61 -17.00 2.87
CA ASP A 176 9.60 -16.86 3.92
C ASP A 176 8.37 -17.76 3.72
N ASN A 177 8.21 -18.37 2.52
CA ASN A 177 7.04 -19.17 2.12
C ASN A 177 5.70 -18.51 2.52
N PRO A 178 5.43 -17.25 2.12
CA PRO A 178 4.30 -16.49 2.61
C PRO A 178 2.98 -16.94 1.96
N GLN A 179 1.88 -16.73 2.68
CA GLN A 179 0.52 -16.94 2.15
C GLN A 179 -0.01 -15.74 1.36
N LEU A 180 0.37 -14.52 1.75
CA LEU A 180 -0.09 -13.25 1.19
C LEU A 180 -1.63 -13.08 1.22
N THR A 181 -2.26 -13.59 2.26
CA THR A 181 -3.72 -13.54 2.48
C THR A 181 -4.11 -12.43 3.46
N VAL A 182 -5.41 -12.11 3.49
CA VAL A 182 -6.03 -11.28 4.53
C VAL A 182 -6.65 -12.23 5.55
N ARG A 183 -6.16 -12.24 6.80
CA ARG A 183 -6.63 -13.14 7.87
C ARG A 183 -6.66 -12.51 9.27
N LEU A 184 -5.97 -11.38 9.46
CA LEU A 184 -5.91 -10.70 10.75
C LEU A 184 -6.87 -9.51 10.84
N VAL A 185 -7.52 -9.18 9.73
CA VAL A 185 -8.51 -8.10 9.63
C VAL A 185 -9.60 -8.53 8.65
N GLU A 186 -10.75 -7.86 8.71
CA GLU A 186 -11.77 -8.00 7.67
C GLU A 186 -11.31 -7.42 6.34
N GLY A 187 -11.75 -7.97 5.23
CA GLY A 187 -11.49 -7.46 3.89
C GLY A 187 -11.38 -8.54 2.81
N ALA A 188 -11.41 -8.11 1.56
CA ALA A 188 -11.28 -9.00 0.41
C ALA A 188 -9.83 -9.48 0.23
N LEU A 189 -9.67 -10.68 -0.34
CA LEU A 189 -8.35 -11.18 -0.73
C LEU A 189 -7.89 -10.46 -2.01
N PRO A 190 -6.67 -9.89 -2.05
CA PRO A 190 -6.07 -9.37 -3.27
C PRO A 190 -5.64 -10.50 -4.20
N ARG A 191 -5.44 -10.20 -5.47
CA ARG A 191 -4.71 -11.08 -6.36
C ARG A 191 -3.25 -11.17 -5.89
N ARG A 192 -2.68 -12.36 -5.82
CA ARG A 192 -1.28 -12.57 -5.45
C ARG A 192 -0.44 -12.67 -6.69
N VAL A 193 0.62 -11.88 -6.79
CA VAL A 193 1.50 -11.82 -7.97
C VAL A 193 2.92 -12.13 -7.54
N VAL A 194 3.49 -13.17 -8.09
CA VAL A 194 4.88 -13.60 -7.83
C VAL A 194 5.74 -13.23 -9.03
N LEU A 195 6.74 -12.37 -8.82
CA LEU A 195 7.72 -12.00 -9.84
C LEU A 195 8.87 -13.01 -9.84
N SER A 196 8.94 -13.86 -10.85
CA SER A 196 9.94 -14.92 -10.97
C SER A 196 10.38 -15.11 -12.41
N GLY A 197 11.13 -14.14 -12.97
CA GLY A 197 11.50 -14.09 -14.39
C GLY A 197 11.90 -15.45 -14.99
N GLY A 198 12.76 -16.21 -14.33
CA GLY A 198 13.16 -17.57 -14.72
C GLY A 198 12.35 -18.70 -14.07
N GLY A 199 11.16 -18.43 -13.51
CA GLY A 199 10.30 -19.46 -12.94
C GLY A 199 10.87 -20.23 -11.76
N ARG A 200 11.88 -19.70 -11.06
CA ARG A 200 12.64 -20.45 -10.01
C ARG A 200 11.78 -20.95 -8.85
N VAL A 201 10.65 -20.31 -8.57
CA VAL A 201 9.71 -20.77 -7.53
C VAL A 201 9.06 -22.11 -7.87
N LEU A 202 9.00 -22.50 -9.15
CA LEU A 202 8.48 -23.78 -9.60
C LEU A 202 9.50 -24.92 -9.41
N LYS A 203 10.77 -24.58 -9.19
CA LYS A 203 11.87 -25.54 -8.98
C LYS A 203 12.09 -25.86 -7.51
N ASP A 204 11.42 -25.17 -6.59
CA ASP A 204 11.50 -25.44 -5.17
C ASP A 204 10.72 -26.73 -4.84
N PRO A 205 11.33 -27.71 -4.16
CA PRO A 205 10.67 -28.96 -3.82
C PRO A 205 9.59 -28.79 -2.72
N ARG A 206 9.58 -27.64 -2.03
CA ARG A 206 8.59 -27.34 -1.00
C ARG A 206 7.27 -26.94 -1.63
N ALA A 207 6.18 -27.27 -0.95
CA ALA A 207 4.85 -26.75 -1.28
C ALA A 207 4.76 -25.26 -0.87
N LEU A 208 5.01 -24.35 -1.81
CA LEU A 208 4.98 -22.91 -1.55
C LEU A 208 3.53 -22.44 -1.39
N HIS A 209 3.21 -21.90 -0.21
CA HIS A 209 1.83 -21.54 0.19
C HIS A 209 1.15 -20.60 -0.81
N VAL A 210 1.88 -19.61 -1.35
CA VAL A 210 1.33 -18.65 -2.30
C VAL A 210 0.83 -19.31 -3.59
N LEU A 211 1.38 -20.46 -3.98
CA LEU A 211 1.03 -21.21 -5.18
C LEU A 211 -0.06 -22.26 -4.95
N GLN A 212 -0.37 -22.60 -3.70
CA GLN A 212 -1.30 -23.70 -3.35
C GLN A 212 -2.78 -23.34 -3.54
N ALA A 213 -3.15 -22.08 -3.34
CA ALA A 213 -4.53 -21.63 -3.40
C ALA A 213 -4.83 -20.85 -4.70
N PRO A 214 -6.07 -20.87 -5.22
CA PRO A 214 -6.49 -20.05 -6.35
C PRO A 214 -6.22 -18.56 -6.12
N GLY A 215 -6.04 -17.79 -7.20
CA GLY A 215 -5.81 -16.35 -7.11
C GLY A 215 -4.33 -15.95 -7.09
N CYS A 216 -3.43 -16.79 -7.60
CA CYS A 216 -2.03 -16.49 -7.81
C CYS A 216 -1.71 -16.34 -9.31
N ASP A 217 -1.00 -15.27 -9.66
CA ASP A 217 -0.37 -15.07 -10.97
C ASP A 217 1.14 -15.17 -10.80
N LEU A 218 1.77 -16.00 -11.63
CA LEU A 218 3.22 -16.12 -11.75
C LEU A 218 3.68 -15.32 -12.97
N PHE A 219 4.41 -14.22 -12.72
CA PHE A 219 4.99 -13.40 -13.78
C PHE A 219 6.38 -13.91 -14.12
N VAL A 220 6.58 -14.22 -15.39
CA VAL A 220 7.83 -14.76 -15.95
C VAL A 220 8.27 -13.93 -17.16
N ARG A 221 9.52 -13.99 -17.54
CA ARG A 221 9.99 -13.33 -18.77
C ARG A 221 9.43 -14.01 -20.02
N HIS A 222 9.33 -13.27 -21.11
CA HIS A 222 8.93 -13.84 -22.40
C HIS A 222 9.87 -14.97 -22.82
N GLY A 223 9.29 -16.04 -23.37
CA GLY A 223 10.05 -17.19 -23.89
C GLY A 223 10.61 -18.12 -22.82
N GLU A 224 10.32 -17.91 -21.53
CA GLU A 224 10.78 -18.81 -20.48
C GLU A 224 10.09 -20.19 -20.59
N GLN A 225 10.89 -21.23 -20.60
CA GLN A 225 10.41 -22.61 -20.57
C GLN A 225 10.19 -23.04 -19.12
N LEU A 226 8.94 -23.21 -18.77
CA LEU A 226 8.53 -23.60 -17.42
C LEU A 226 8.33 -25.11 -17.34
N GLY A 227 8.65 -25.70 -16.20
CA GLY A 227 8.21 -27.04 -15.85
C GLY A 227 6.71 -27.13 -15.60
N VAL A 228 6.29 -28.12 -14.83
CA VAL A 228 4.88 -28.31 -14.46
C VAL A 228 4.42 -27.13 -13.59
N VAL A 229 3.34 -26.49 -14.00
CA VAL A 229 2.67 -25.41 -13.26
C VAL A 229 1.35 -25.95 -12.72
N ALA A 230 1.09 -25.72 -11.45
CA ALA A 230 -0.18 -26.11 -10.83
C ALA A 230 -1.36 -25.39 -11.50
N PRO A 231 -2.50 -26.06 -11.77
CA PRO A 231 -3.59 -25.51 -12.58
C PRO A 231 -4.26 -24.27 -11.99
N GLN A 232 -4.13 -24.04 -10.68
CA GLN A 232 -4.63 -22.84 -10.01
C GLN A 232 -3.75 -21.61 -10.17
N VAL A 233 -2.52 -21.76 -10.72
CA VAL A 233 -1.57 -20.67 -10.95
C VAL A 233 -1.68 -20.19 -12.38
N LYS A 234 -2.01 -18.93 -12.58
CA LYS A 234 -1.98 -18.30 -13.89
C LYS A 234 -0.57 -17.82 -14.21
N VAL A 235 0.01 -18.28 -15.30
CA VAL A 235 1.29 -17.78 -15.80
C VAL A 235 1.06 -16.60 -16.73
N THR A 236 1.83 -15.53 -16.55
CA THR A 236 1.79 -14.35 -17.39
C THR A 236 3.20 -13.96 -17.80
N ALA A 237 3.45 -13.87 -19.10
CA ALA A 237 4.73 -13.43 -19.64
C ALA A 237 4.82 -11.89 -19.61
N VAL A 238 5.97 -11.37 -19.14
CA VAL A 238 6.23 -9.94 -18.96
C VAL A 238 7.60 -9.61 -19.54
N ALA A 239 7.77 -8.40 -20.07
CA ALA A 239 9.07 -7.98 -20.58
C ALA A 239 10.12 -7.92 -19.45
N ALA A 240 11.36 -8.28 -19.84
CA ALA A 240 12.51 -8.28 -18.94
C ALA A 240 13.66 -7.48 -19.56
N GLY A 241 14.55 -6.98 -18.72
CA GLY A 241 15.79 -6.35 -19.12
C GLY A 241 16.81 -7.38 -19.63
N GLU A 242 17.95 -6.90 -20.09
CA GLU A 242 19.08 -7.73 -20.55
C GLU A 242 19.61 -8.64 -19.43
N ASP A 243 19.49 -8.22 -18.19
CA ASP A 243 19.79 -8.99 -16.97
C ASP A 243 18.78 -10.10 -16.66
N GLY A 244 17.70 -10.22 -17.46
CA GLY A 244 16.63 -11.20 -17.30
C GLY A 244 15.65 -10.87 -16.17
N LEU A 245 15.75 -9.67 -15.56
CA LEU A 245 14.82 -9.21 -14.54
C LEU A 245 13.58 -8.59 -15.18
N LEU A 246 12.42 -8.84 -14.59
CA LEU A 246 11.16 -8.27 -15.08
C LEU A 246 11.17 -6.75 -14.91
N LEU A 247 10.88 -6.02 -15.99
CA LEU A 247 10.83 -4.57 -15.98
C LEU A 247 9.62 -4.09 -15.15
N PRO A 248 9.82 -3.25 -14.12
CA PRO A 248 8.75 -2.78 -13.25
C PRO A 248 7.60 -2.08 -14.00
N GLN A 249 7.91 -1.27 -15.02
CA GLN A 249 6.91 -0.62 -15.88
C GLN A 249 6.05 -1.64 -16.62
N SER A 250 6.67 -2.71 -17.13
CA SER A 250 5.95 -3.78 -17.85
C SER A 250 5.09 -4.62 -16.91
N VAL A 251 5.54 -4.83 -15.67
CA VAL A 251 4.73 -5.45 -14.60
C VAL A 251 3.48 -4.60 -14.34
N GLN A 252 3.62 -3.28 -14.16
CA GLN A 252 2.49 -2.38 -13.92
C GLN A 252 1.54 -2.32 -15.12
N THR A 253 2.06 -2.20 -16.34
CA THR A 253 1.23 -2.20 -17.57
C THR A 253 0.42 -3.49 -17.67
N THR A 254 1.02 -4.64 -17.40
CA THR A 254 0.33 -5.93 -17.41
C THR A 254 -0.76 -6.02 -16.35
N LEU A 255 -0.52 -5.46 -15.18
CA LEU A 255 -1.51 -5.42 -14.09
C LEU A 255 -2.67 -4.47 -14.42
N ALA A 256 -2.38 -3.27 -14.97
CA ALA A 256 -3.41 -2.32 -15.42
C ALA A 256 -4.31 -2.95 -16.49
N GLN A 257 -3.74 -3.61 -17.50
CA GLN A 257 -4.48 -4.33 -18.54
C GLN A 257 -5.35 -5.46 -17.98
N ALA A 258 -4.96 -6.04 -16.83
CA ALA A 258 -5.75 -7.03 -16.11
C ALA A 258 -6.78 -6.41 -15.16
N GLY A 259 -6.98 -5.08 -15.18
CA GLY A 259 -7.91 -4.35 -14.31
C GLY A 259 -7.43 -4.30 -12.84
N ARG A 260 -6.11 -4.32 -12.62
CA ARG A 260 -5.48 -4.19 -11.29
C ARG A 260 -4.81 -2.85 -11.20
N HIS A 261 -5.48 -1.88 -10.59
CA HIS A 261 -5.10 -0.48 -10.58
C HIS A 261 -4.49 -0.01 -9.26
N SER A 262 -4.51 -0.86 -8.23
CA SER A 262 -3.83 -0.64 -6.95
C SER A 262 -3.02 -1.88 -6.58
N ILE A 263 -1.74 -1.69 -6.29
CA ILE A 263 -0.84 -2.78 -5.91
C ILE A 263 -0.10 -2.49 -4.63
N PHE A 264 0.08 -3.53 -3.83
CA PHE A 264 0.90 -3.52 -2.64
C PHE A 264 2.16 -4.37 -2.88
N LEU A 265 3.31 -3.69 -3.00
CA LEU A 265 4.60 -4.33 -3.21
C LEU A 265 5.18 -4.74 -1.85
N GLU A 266 5.06 -6.02 -1.53
CA GLU A 266 5.71 -6.66 -0.39
C GLU A 266 6.93 -7.40 -0.88
N GLY A 267 8.05 -6.74 -0.95
CA GLY A 267 9.21 -7.35 -1.57
C GLY A 267 10.43 -7.36 -0.67
N GLY A 268 11.34 -8.28 -0.94
CA GLY A 268 12.71 -8.16 -0.47
C GLY A 268 13.40 -6.95 -1.12
N ALA A 269 14.54 -6.54 -0.56
CA ALA A 269 15.31 -5.37 -0.97
C ALA A 269 15.47 -5.22 -2.49
N PHE A 270 15.61 -6.34 -3.19
CA PHE A 270 15.86 -6.36 -4.63
C PHE A 270 14.67 -5.84 -5.45
N VAL A 271 13.47 -6.38 -5.25
CA VAL A 271 12.26 -5.96 -6.00
C VAL A 271 11.89 -4.54 -5.62
N LEU A 272 11.95 -4.20 -4.34
CA LEU A 272 11.72 -2.85 -3.85
C LEU A 272 12.66 -1.84 -4.50
N SER A 273 13.95 -2.14 -4.54
CA SER A 273 14.97 -1.27 -5.15
C SER A 273 14.78 -1.12 -6.66
N SER A 274 14.43 -2.21 -7.36
CA SER A 274 14.14 -2.17 -8.80
C SER A 274 12.95 -1.26 -9.12
N PHE A 275 11.84 -1.36 -8.38
CA PHE A 275 10.68 -0.50 -8.56
C PHE A 275 10.97 0.95 -8.18
N LEU A 276 11.76 1.16 -7.12
CA LEU A 276 12.20 2.50 -6.72
C LEU A 276 13.10 3.14 -7.78
N GLN A 277 14.05 2.38 -8.32
CA GLN A 277 14.94 2.83 -9.38
C GLN A 277 14.19 3.18 -10.66
N ALA A 278 13.17 2.42 -10.99
CA ALA A 278 12.31 2.64 -12.14
C ALA A 278 11.32 3.83 -11.97
N GLY A 279 11.25 4.46 -10.79
CA GLY A 279 10.37 5.60 -10.53
C GLY A 279 8.87 5.26 -10.51
N VAL A 280 8.52 3.99 -10.29
CA VAL A 280 7.14 3.51 -10.40
C VAL A 280 6.47 3.23 -9.04
N ILE A 281 7.05 3.70 -7.95
CA ILE A 281 6.44 3.69 -6.61
C ILE A 281 5.78 5.04 -6.37
N ASP A 282 4.48 5.02 -6.02
CA ASP A 282 3.70 6.21 -5.67
C ASP A 282 3.79 6.57 -4.20
N LEU A 283 3.84 5.55 -3.35
CA LEU A 283 3.96 5.68 -1.90
C LEU A 283 4.88 4.59 -1.37
N LEU A 284 5.95 4.98 -0.70
CA LEU A 284 6.83 4.07 0.02
C LEU A 284 6.51 4.15 1.52
N GLN A 285 6.09 3.04 2.11
CA GLN A 285 5.92 2.90 3.55
C GLN A 285 7.11 2.15 4.15
N VAL A 286 7.79 2.79 5.09
CA VAL A 286 8.94 2.21 5.81
C VAL A 286 8.56 2.06 7.28
N HIS A 287 8.41 0.82 7.71
CA HIS A 287 8.26 0.50 9.13
C HIS A 287 9.65 0.36 9.77
N ILE A 288 9.91 1.15 10.79
CA ILE A 288 11.17 1.13 11.53
C ILE A 288 10.92 0.50 12.89
N ALA A 289 11.48 -0.68 13.07
CA ALA A 289 11.45 -1.40 14.32
C ALA A 289 12.53 -0.86 15.27
N ASN A 290 12.28 -0.94 16.57
CA ASN A 290 13.13 -0.40 17.62
C ASN A 290 14.29 -1.36 18.02
N LEU A 291 14.98 -1.90 17.00
CA LEU A 291 16.13 -2.79 17.17
C LEU A 291 17.26 -2.49 16.17
N LEU A 292 18.46 -2.96 16.47
CA LEU A 292 19.64 -2.93 15.61
C LEU A 292 20.04 -4.35 15.23
N LEU A 293 20.36 -4.60 13.96
CA LEU A 293 20.79 -5.91 13.45
C LEU A 293 22.27 -5.95 12.98
N GLY A 294 22.91 -4.79 12.88
CA GLY A 294 24.30 -4.71 12.43
C GLY A 294 24.47 -5.08 10.94
N SER A 295 25.33 -6.05 10.64
CA SER A 295 25.70 -6.41 9.25
C SER A 295 24.67 -7.31 8.54
N GLY A 296 23.37 -7.10 8.78
CA GLY A 296 22.30 -7.84 8.10
C GLY A 296 22.05 -7.41 6.66
N LEU A 297 21.01 -7.99 6.02
CA LEU A 297 20.60 -7.63 4.66
C LEU A 297 19.99 -6.23 4.64
N PRO A 298 20.43 -5.31 3.75
CA PRO A 298 19.92 -3.96 3.68
C PRO A 298 18.49 -3.93 3.10
N SER A 299 17.71 -2.93 3.49
CA SER A 299 16.35 -2.69 2.96
C SER A 299 16.35 -2.26 1.50
N PHE A 300 17.39 -1.54 1.10
CA PHE A 300 17.55 -0.99 -0.24
C PHE A 300 18.92 -1.36 -0.81
N SER A 301 18.93 -1.68 -2.09
CA SER A 301 20.14 -1.95 -2.88
C SER A 301 20.07 -1.08 -4.14
N LEU A 302 20.39 0.20 -3.99
CA LEU A 302 20.38 1.19 -5.05
C LEU A 302 21.82 1.51 -5.48
N PRO A 303 22.04 1.99 -6.72
CA PRO A 303 23.34 2.53 -7.14
C PRO A 303 23.81 3.64 -6.19
N ALA A 304 25.11 3.69 -5.97
CA ALA A 304 25.70 4.77 -5.20
C ALA A 304 25.54 6.11 -5.91
N VAL A 305 25.41 7.18 -5.14
CA VAL A 305 25.44 8.56 -5.63
C VAL A 305 26.71 9.25 -5.15
N ASP A 306 27.32 10.07 -6.00
CA ASP A 306 28.58 10.76 -5.67
C ASP A 306 28.35 12.01 -4.80
N HIS A 307 27.15 12.59 -4.85
CA HIS A 307 26.79 13.79 -4.12
C HIS A 307 25.43 13.66 -3.44
N VAL A 308 25.28 14.31 -2.28
CA VAL A 308 24.02 14.28 -1.50
C VAL A 308 22.83 14.83 -2.31
N ASP A 309 23.08 15.79 -3.20
CA ASP A 309 22.02 16.38 -4.05
C ASP A 309 21.46 15.41 -5.10
N ALA A 310 22.23 14.39 -5.48
CA ALA A 310 21.77 13.31 -6.34
C ALA A 310 20.94 12.25 -5.59
N GLY A 311 20.81 12.37 -4.28
CA GLY A 311 19.98 11.49 -3.45
C GLY A 311 18.49 11.72 -3.70
N ARG A 312 17.71 10.65 -3.70
CA ARG A 312 16.25 10.70 -3.85
C ARG A 312 15.61 11.38 -2.65
N ARG A 313 14.68 12.29 -2.89
CA ARG A 313 14.00 13.05 -1.86
C ARG A 313 12.54 12.65 -1.78
N PHE A 314 12.01 12.69 -0.54
CA PHE A 314 10.63 12.35 -0.25
C PHE A 314 9.99 13.47 0.58
N GLU A 315 8.70 13.68 0.37
CA GLU A 315 7.85 14.28 1.38
C GLU A 315 7.40 13.17 2.33
N MET A 316 7.44 13.42 3.65
CA MET A 316 7.21 12.34 4.62
C MET A 316 6.21 12.72 5.68
N GLU A 317 5.36 11.78 6.03
CA GLU A 317 4.56 11.77 7.25
C GLU A 317 4.95 10.56 8.11
N HIS A 318 4.66 10.61 9.39
CA HIS A 318 4.92 9.51 10.31
C HIS A 318 3.72 9.17 11.17
N SER A 319 3.63 7.92 11.56
CA SER A 319 2.63 7.38 12.47
C SER A 319 3.29 6.38 13.41
N SER A 320 2.73 6.20 14.61
CA SER A 320 3.17 5.14 15.52
C SER A 320 2.36 3.86 15.30
N LEU A 321 3.05 2.73 15.27
CA LEU A 321 2.47 1.39 15.26
C LEU A 321 2.95 0.65 16.51
N ASP A 322 2.23 0.81 17.61
CA ASP A 322 2.51 0.17 18.90
C ASP A 322 3.98 0.36 19.32
N GLY A 323 4.38 1.63 19.43
CA GLY A 323 5.73 2.03 19.84
C GLY A 323 6.82 1.93 18.76
N GLN A 324 6.50 1.42 17.57
CA GLN A 324 7.38 1.45 16.40
C GLN A 324 6.94 2.54 15.41
N LEU A 325 7.79 2.90 14.46
CA LEU A 325 7.56 4.04 13.58
C LEU A 325 7.19 3.57 12.17
N LEU A 326 6.06 4.07 11.64
CA LEU A 326 5.71 3.96 10.23
C LEU A 326 5.93 5.29 9.54
N LEU A 327 6.81 5.33 8.55
CA LEU A 327 7.00 6.46 7.65
C LEU A 327 6.18 6.24 6.37
N SER A 328 5.39 7.23 5.98
CA SER A 328 4.76 7.32 4.66
C SER A 328 5.55 8.32 3.84
N CYS A 329 6.21 7.86 2.77
CA CYS A 329 7.16 8.63 1.98
C CYS A 329 6.66 8.78 0.54
N TRP A 330 6.40 10.00 0.09
CA TRP A 330 6.02 10.34 -1.28
C TRP A 330 7.23 10.82 -2.05
N PRO A 331 7.59 10.19 -3.21
CA PRO A 331 8.68 10.67 -4.05
C PRO A 331 8.38 12.09 -4.53
N ARG A 332 9.33 13.04 -4.34
CA ARG A 332 9.15 14.43 -4.77
C ARG A 332 9.29 14.61 -6.27
N ASP A 333 10.10 13.78 -6.90
CA ASP A 333 10.44 13.87 -8.33
C ASP A 333 9.97 12.59 -9.04
N ARG A 334 8.88 12.69 -9.81
CA ARG A 334 8.49 11.66 -10.78
C ARG A 334 9.18 11.83 -12.13
N ASP A 335 9.92 12.91 -12.34
CA ASP A 335 10.59 13.27 -13.60
C ASP A 335 11.94 12.57 -13.78
N PHE A 336 12.14 11.35 -13.23
CA PHE A 336 13.37 10.58 -13.45
C PHE A 336 13.37 9.73 -14.73
N CYS A 337 12.51 10.01 -15.69
CA CYS A 337 12.63 9.56 -17.06
C CYS A 337 13.22 10.67 -17.90
N GLY A 338 14.53 10.90 -17.77
CA GLY A 338 15.35 11.60 -18.73
C GLY A 338 15.98 10.59 -19.68
#